data_0e2ba179f97ec8281f4f0b002cc6e11a
#
_entry.id   0e2ba179f97ec8281f4f0b002cc6e11a
#
_cell.length_a   1.000
_cell.length_b   1.000
_cell.length_c   1.000
_cell.angle_alpha   90.00
_cell.angle_beta   90.00
_cell.angle_gamma   90.00
#
_symmetry.space_group_name_H-M   'P 1'
#
loop_
_entity.id
_entity.type
_entity.pdbx_description
1 polymer ?
#
loop_
_entity_poly.entity_id
_entity_poly.type
_entity_poly.pdbx_seq_one_letter_code
_entity_poly.pdbx_strand_id
1 'polypeptide(L)'
;MVNFGNNMKAKSQKLINFGLQGGGAHGAFTWGVLDRFLEEDSLTISGVSGTSAGAMNAAVMASGYAVSGKSGARDALDKYWQKIAEAARFSPFQRSFFDRLLGQWTLDFSTTYALADLMGRVMSPYDIPTSTFNPMQEILDDIIDFNAIASGPIKLFITATNVATGRGRVFSSSEITSDVLLASACLPTIFRAIEIEGDYYWDGGYSGNPTLLPLIEHCDAGDTIIVQINPYERRELPTKARDIISRVNEISFNAVLIKELKYLALLQQVSQKGSEQEFWKNQRIRLLKSDLMLDLGVSSKMNAEWDFLIMLRDEGRSVAEDFLRNHSSDIGEISTYDIEKHLKEN
;
A
#
# COMPACT_ATOMS: atom_id res chain seq x y z
N MET A 1 48.84 3.68 31.54
CA MET A 1 47.96 3.06 30.50
C MET A 1 46.55 3.53 30.75
N VAL A 2 46.09 4.50 30.00
CA VAL A 2 44.71 5.05 30.11
C VAL A 2 43.84 4.26 29.12
N ASN A 3 42.92 3.51 29.66
CA ASN A 3 42.00 2.67 28.90
C ASN A 3 40.82 3.57 28.40
N PHE A 4 40.88 4.02 27.15
CA PHE A 4 39.74 4.67 26.50
C PHE A 4 38.75 3.60 26.11
N GLY A 5 37.85 3.29 27.05
CA GLY A 5 36.65 2.51 26.76
C GLY A 5 35.71 3.29 25.82
N ASN A 6 35.69 2.89 24.56
CA ASN A 6 34.78 3.38 23.55
C ASN A 6 33.35 2.88 23.92
N ASN A 7 32.64 3.62 24.76
CA ASN A 7 31.21 3.44 24.97
C ASN A 7 30.47 4.03 23.76
N MET A 8 30.46 3.32 22.64
CA MET A 8 29.42 3.53 21.63
C MET A 8 28.12 3.04 22.26
N LYS A 9 27.33 3.95 22.86
CA LYS A 9 25.92 3.67 23.16
C LYS A 9 25.28 3.21 21.85
N ALA A 10 24.89 1.95 21.78
CA ALA A 10 24.05 1.45 20.70
C ALA A 10 22.85 2.42 20.60
N LYS A 11 22.72 3.12 19.50
CA LYS A 11 21.60 4.02 19.24
C LYS A 11 20.35 3.15 19.30
N SER A 12 19.48 3.37 20.26
CA SER A 12 18.26 2.59 20.39
C SER A 12 17.50 2.72 19.08
N GLN A 13 17.23 1.59 18.44
CA GLN A 13 16.44 1.57 17.19
C GLN A 13 15.03 2.10 17.48
N LYS A 14 14.57 3.03 16.66
CA LYS A 14 13.21 3.55 16.74
C LYS A 14 12.27 2.62 15.98
N LEU A 15 11.13 2.29 16.61
CA LEU A 15 10.09 1.46 16.02
C LEU A 15 9.14 2.31 15.16
N ILE A 16 8.80 1.80 13.98
CA ILE A 16 7.84 2.42 13.06
C ILE A 16 6.86 1.38 12.52
N ASN A 17 5.67 1.84 12.17
CA ASN A 17 4.68 1.09 11.40
C ASN A 17 4.50 1.70 10.01
N PHE A 18 4.06 0.89 9.05
CA PHE A 18 3.64 1.37 7.74
C PHE A 18 2.17 1.10 7.48
N GLY A 19 1.47 2.10 6.91
CA GLY A 19 0.16 1.98 6.30
C GLY A 19 0.28 2.15 4.79
N LEU A 20 0.05 1.09 4.01
CA LEU A 20 0.33 1.05 2.58
C LEU A 20 -0.96 1.04 1.76
N GLN A 21 -1.20 2.10 0.98
CA GLN A 21 -2.35 2.15 0.09
C GLN A 21 -2.23 1.20 -1.10
N GLY A 22 -3.38 0.71 -1.57
CA GLY A 22 -3.55 0.04 -2.84
C GLY A 22 -3.61 1.02 -4.01
N GLY A 23 -3.27 0.55 -5.20
CA GLY A 23 -3.29 1.39 -6.40
C GLY A 23 -2.67 0.73 -7.64
N GLY A 24 -2.70 -0.59 -7.75
CA GLY A 24 -2.16 -1.33 -8.89
C GLY A 24 -0.67 -1.05 -9.10
N ALA A 25 -0.26 -0.78 -10.34
CA ALA A 25 1.14 -0.50 -10.70
C ALA A 25 1.75 0.70 -9.97
N HIS A 26 0.91 1.65 -9.48
CA HIS A 26 1.41 2.74 -8.65
C HIS A 26 1.99 2.26 -7.31
N GLY A 27 1.74 1.01 -6.91
CA GLY A 27 2.42 0.35 -5.79
C GLY A 27 3.94 0.29 -5.92
N ALA A 28 4.50 0.50 -7.12
CA ALA A 28 5.95 0.62 -7.30
C ALA A 28 6.53 1.89 -6.62
N PHE A 29 5.74 2.94 -6.42
CA PHE A 29 6.10 4.06 -5.55
C PHE A 29 6.29 3.59 -4.10
N THR A 30 5.38 2.77 -3.59
CA THR A 30 5.50 2.16 -2.26
C THR A 30 6.75 1.28 -2.15
N TRP A 31 7.06 0.49 -3.19
CA TRP A 31 8.34 -0.24 -3.26
C TRP A 31 9.52 0.69 -3.04
N GLY A 32 9.58 1.82 -3.75
CA GLY A 32 10.67 2.79 -3.59
C GLY A 32 10.78 3.36 -2.18
N VAL A 33 9.65 3.69 -1.56
CA VAL A 33 9.60 4.16 -0.17
C VAL A 33 10.16 3.10 0.77
N LEU A 34 9.66 1.86 0.70
CA LEU A 34 10.09 0.77 1.56
C LEU A 34 11.57 0.43 1.35
N ASP A 35 12.02 0.39 0.09
CA ASP A 35 13.42 0.11 -0.26
C ASP A 35 14.38 1.11 0.39
N ARG A 36 14.04 2.42 0.38
CA ARG A 36 14.87 3.44 1.03
C ARG A 36 14.83 3.36 2.56
N PHE A 37 13.65 3.09 3.15
CA PHE A 37 13.57 2.92 4.61
C PHE A 37 14.31 1.69 5.12
N LEU A 38 14.37 0.62 4.33
CA LEU A 38 15.12 -0.60 4.66
C LEU A 38 16.65 -0.37 4.66
N GLU A 39 17.17 0.70 4.06
CA GLU A 39 18.58 1.10 4.16
C GLU A 39 18.90 1.77 5.51
N GLU A 40 17.89 2.21 6.26
CA GLU A 40 18.07 3.01 7.48
C GLU A 40 18.23 2.10 8.72
N ASP A 41 19.46 1.96 9.21
CA ASP A 41 19.78 1.08 10.34
C ASP A 41 19.19 1.53 11.68
N SER A 42 18.87 2.81 11.82
CA SER A 42 18.31 3.41 13.04
C SER A 42 16.83 3.08 13.23
N LEU A 43 16.16 2.51 12.22
CA LEU A 43 14.74 2.20 12.23
C LEU A 43 14.48 0.69 12.16
N THR A 44 13.43 0.26 12.86
CA THR A 44 12.91 -1.11 12.83
C THR A 44 11.41 -1.08 12.56
N ILE A 45 10.96 -1.87 11.61
CA ILE A 45 9.54 -2.00 11.24
C ILE A 45 8.88 -2.96 12.23
N SER A 46 7.89 -2.47 12.98
CA SER A 46 7.10 -3.26 13.94
C SER A 46 5.90 -3.92 13.27
N GLY A 47 5.17 -3.17 12.44
CA GLY A 47 4.02 -3.69 11.73
C GLY A 47 3.75 -2.98 10.42
N VAL A 48 3.01 -3.67 9.55
CA VAL A 48 2.57 -3.13 8.26
C VAL A 48 1.11 -3.50 8.02
N SER A 49 0.30 -2.50 7.73
CA SER A 49 -1.05 -2.68 7.21
C SER A 49 -1.08 -2.31 5.74
N GLY A 50 -1.66 -3.17 4.91
CA GLY A 50 -1.71 -2.97 3.48
C GLY A 50 -3.01 -3.41 2.84
N THR A 51 -3.31 -2.81 1.69
CA THR A 51 -4.49 -3.13 0.88
C THR A 51 -4.08 -3.22 -0.59
N SER A 52 -4.56 -4.24 -1.31
CA SER A 52 -4.31 -4.40 -2.75
C SER A 52 -2.79 -4.41 -3.07
N ALA A 53 -2.30 -3.52 -3.92
CA ALA A 53 -0.85 -3.40 -4.19
C ALA A 53 -0.03 -3.11 -2.91
N GLY A 54 -0.59 -2.40 -1.94
CA GLY A 54 0.02 -2.20 -0.63
C GLY A 54 0.14 -3.51 0.16
N ALA A 55 -0.85 -4.41 0.07
CA ALA A 55 -0.82 -5.74 0.66
C ALA A 55 0.28 -6.62 0.04
N MET A 56 0.42 -6.56 -1.30
CA MET A 56 1.47 -7.28 -2.02
C MET A 56 2.86 -6.82 -1.56
N ASN A 57 3.12 -5.49 -1.56
CA ASN A 57 4.39 -4.94 -1.07
C ASN A 57 4.67 -5.35 0.39
N ALA A 58 3.65 -5.30 1.26
CA ALA A 58 3.77 -5.67 2.67
C ALA A 58 4.19 -7.13 2.84
N ALA A 59 3.49 -8.06 2.16
CA ALA A 59 3.75 -9.49 2.28
C ALA A 59 5.11 -9.88 1.69
N VAL A 60 5.46 -9.35 0.50
CA VAL A 60 6.76 -9.59 -0.15
C VAL A 60 7.91 -9.08 0.74
N MET A 61 7.79 -7.85 1.25
CA MET A 61 8.78 -7.27 2.14
C MET A 61 8.94 -8.08 3.42
N ALA A 62 7.83 -8.45 4.08
CA ALA A 62 7.89 -9.16 5.35
C ALA A 62 8.43 -10.58 5.20
N SER A 63 8.10 -11.28 4.12
CA SER A 63 8.68 -12.57 3.77
C SER A 63 10.19 -12.48 3.59
N GLY A 64 10.66 -11.57 2.74
CA GLY A 64 12.10 -11.36 2.52
C GLY A 64 12.83 -10.94 3.80
N TYR A 65 12.18 -10.10 4.62
CA TYR A 65 12.74 -9.66 5.91
C TYR A 65 12.90 -10.82 6.90
N ALA A 66 11.91 -11.69 6.98
CA ALA A 66 11.95 -12.85 7.88
C ALA A 66 13.08 -13.85 7.49
N VAL A 67 13.39 -13.96 6.19
CA VAL A 67 14.43 -14.87 5.68
C VAL A 67 15.82 -14.27 5.82
N SER A 68 16.04 -13.02 5.45
CA SER A 68 17.37 -12.41 5.34
C SER A 68 17.42 -10.94 5.79
N GLY A 69 16.53 -10.53 6.69
CA GLY A 69 16.49 -9.18 7.22
C GLY A 69 16.23 -8.10 6.15
N LYS A 70 16.75 -6.89 6.36
CA LYS A 70 16.53 -5.74 5.49
C LYS A 70 16.97 -5.97 4.04
N SER A 71 18.11 -6.63 3.84
CA SER A 71 18.61 -6.96 2.51
C SER A 71 17.67 -7.94 1.79
N GLY A 72 17.24 -9.03 2.47
CA GLY A 72 16.28 -9.96 1.89
C GLY A 72 14.93 -9.34 1.54
N ALA A 73 14.46 -8.37 2.33
CA ALA A 73 13.25 -7.61 2.03
C ALA A 73 13.39 -6.79 0.74
N ARG A 74 14.53 -6.12 0.56
CA ARG A 74 14.82 -5.32 -0.64
C ARG A 74 14.91 -6.19 -1.89
N ASP A 75 15.65 -7.29 -1.80
CA ASP A 75 15.81 -8.25 -2.90
C ASP A 75 14.48 -8.88 -3.30
N ALA A 76 13.61 -9.21 -2.33
CA ALA A 76 12.30 -9.76 -2.59
C ALA A 76 11.38 -8.75 -3.31
N LEU A 77 11.36 -7.47 -2.88
CA LEU A 77 10.60 -6.42 -3.53
C LEU A 77 11.07 -6.19 -4.98
N ASP A 78 12.37 -6.14 -5.23
CA ASP A 78 12.93 -5.98 -6.57
C ASP A 78 12.52 -7.17 -7.48
N LYS A 79 12.71 -8.40 -7.00
CA LYS A 79 12.29 -9.62 -7.72
C LYS A 79 10.79 -9.64 -8.02
N TYR A 80 9.95 -9.23 -7.06
CA TYR A 80 8.50 -9.17 -7.25
C TYR A 80 8.12 -8.23 -8.40
N TRP A 81 8.61 -6.99 -8.38
CA TRP A 81 8.27 -6.01 -9.40
C TRP A 81 8.86 -6.35 -10.78
N GLN A 82 10.03 -7.03 -10.82
CA GLN A 82 10.56 -7.59 -12.07
C GLN A 82 9.62 -8.64 -12.66
N LYS A 83 9.14 -9.59 -11.83
CA LYS A 83 8.18 -10.62 -12.30
C LYS A 83 6.85 -10.02 -12.75
N ILE A 84 6.36 -8.99 -12.07
CA ILE A 84 5.17 -8.24 -12.51
C ILE A 84 5.40 -7.63 -13.90
N ALA A 85 6.52 -6.99 -14.13
CA ALA A 85 6.86 -6.42 -15.43
C ALA A 85 7.02 -7.47 -16.53
N GLU A 86 7.63 -8.62 -16.21
CA GLU A 86 7.78 -9.75 -17.14
C GLU A 86 6.42 -10.32 -17.53
N ALA A 87 5.54 -10.58 -16.57
CA ALA A 87 4.18 -11.05 -16.82
C ALA A 87 3.38 -10.04 -17.67
N ALA A 88 3.56 -8.76 -17.42
CA ALA A 88 2.88 -7.69 -18.15
C ALA A 88 3.31 -7.58 -19.61
N ARG A 89 4.50 -8.06 -20.01
CA ARG A 89 4.94 -8.07 -21.43
C ARG A 89 3.97 -8.83 -22.34
N PHE A 90 3.30 -9.83 -21.79
CA PHE A 90 2.31 -10.64 -22.51
C PHE A 90 0.88 -10.16 -22.27
N SER A 91 0.67 -9.12 -21.47
CA SER A 91 -0.64 -8.52 -21.23
C SER A 91 -1.13 -7.77 -22.48
N PRO A 92 -2.44 -7.80 -22.78
CA PRO A 92 -3.02 -6.96 -23.80
C PRO A 92 -3.02 -5.46 -23.45
N PHE A 93 -2.76 -5.12 -22.17
CA PHE A 93 -2.74 -3.76 -21.65
C PHE A 93 -1.35 -3.13 -21.84
N GLN A 94 -1.08 -2.70 -23.08
CA GLN A 94 0.17 -2.03 -23.48
C GLN A 94 -0.13 -0.61 -23.89
N ARG A 95 0.84 0.31 -23.67
CA ARG A 95 0.74 1.67 -24.21
C ARG A 95 0.71 1.62 -25.73
N SER A 96 -0.17 2.42 -26.33
CA SER A 96 -0.20 2.62 -27.77
C SER A 96 1.04 3.41 -28.24
N PHE A 97 1.25 3.44 -29.56
CA PHE A 97 2.29 4.29 -30.16
C PHE A 97 2.09 5.77 -29.79
N PHE A 98 0.84 6.23 -29.71
CA PHE A 98 0.52 7.63 -29.38
C PHE A 98 0.78 7.92 -27.89
N ASP A 99 0.48 7.00 -26.97
CA ASP A 99 0.81 7.15 -25.53
C ASP A 99 2.33 7.33 -25.37
N ARG A 100 3.12 6.54 -26.08
CA ARG A 100 4.59 6.60 -26.04
C ARG A 100 5.13 7.87 -26.69
N LEU A 101 4.57 8.29 -27.84
CA LEU A 101 5.00 9.50 -28.53
C LEU A 101 4.74 10.77 -27.70
N LEU A 102 3.63 10.79 -26.96
CA LEU A 102 3.27 11.90 -26.06
C LEU A 102 3.98 11.83 -24.70
N GLY A 103 4.81 10.81 -24.48
CA GLY A 103 5.51 10.62 -23.22
C GLY A 103 4.61 10.31 -22.02
N GLN A 104 3.36 9.89 -22.28
CA GLN A 104 2.39 9.60 -21.24
C GLN A 104 2.50 8.15 -20.77
N TRP A 105 2.34 7.95 -19.45
CA TRP A 105 2.32 6.63 -18.85
C TRP A 105 0.92 6.01 -18.76
N THR A 106 -0.09 6.74 -19.19
CA THR A 106 -1.49 6.28 -19.29
C THR A 106 -1.68 5.27 -20.43
N LEU A 107 -2.77 4.50 -20.37
CA LEU A 107 -3.22 3.62 -21.44
C LEU A 107 -4.39 4.23 -22.22
N ASP A 108 -4.51 5.56 -22.22
CA ASP A 108 -5.71 6.26 -22.66
C ASP A 108 -5.98 6.12 -24.18
N PHE A 109 -4.92 5.94 -24.97
CA PHE A 109 -5.00 5.66 -26.40
C PHE A 109 -4.86 4.17 -26.74
N SER A 110 -4.82 3.28 -25.72
CA SER A 110 -4.81 1.84 -25.95
C SER A 110 -6.20 1.35 -26.29
N THR A 111 -6.38 0.82 -27.52
CA THR A 111 -7.66 0.27 -27.99
C THR A 111 -8.08 -0.95 -27.18
N THR A 112 -7.14 -1.79 -26.77
CA THR A 112 -7.40 -2.98 -25.92
C THR A 112 -7.85 -2.57 -24.53
N TYR A 113 -7.24 -1.55 -23.93
CA TYR A 113 -7.70 -1.00 -22.65
C TYR A 113 -9.10 -0.39 -22.78
N ALA A 114 -9.36 0.42 -23.80
CA ALA A 114 -10.68 1.03 -24.02
C ALA A 114 -11.79 -0.01 -24.22
N LEU A 115 -11.49 -1.09 -24.95
CA LEU A 115 -12.43 -2.21 -25.15
C LEU A 115 -12.67 -2.96 -23.85
N ALA A 116 -11.64 -3.25 -23.06
CA ALA A 116 -11.75 -3.94 -21.78
C ALA A 116 -12.53 -3.09 -20.76
N ASP A 117 -12.29 -1.78 -20.69
CA ASP A 117 -13.06 -0.85 -19.85
C ASP A 117 -14.54 -0.83 -20.24
N LEU A 118 -14.85 -0.81 -21.54
CA LEU A 118 -16.23 -0.88 -22.05
C LEU A 118 -16.87 -2.24 -21.71
N MET A 119 -16.16 -3.34 -21.95
CA MET A 119 -16.66 -4.68 -21.63
C MET A 119 -16.91 -4.86 -20.13
N GLY A 120 -16.01 -4.39 -19.26
CA GLY A 120 -16.17 -4.44 -17.80
C GLY A 120 -17.36 -3.64 -17.26
N ARG A 121 -17.95 -2.74 -18.09
CA ARG A 121 -19.19 -2.01 -17.76
C ARG A 121 -20.46 -2.74 -18.18
N VAL A 122 -20.36 -3.70 -19.09
CA VAL A 122 -21.51 -4.37 -19.71
C VAL A 122 -21.56 -5.87 -19.38
N MET A 123 -20.39 -6.49 -19.20
CA MET A 123 -20.25 -7.92 -18.92
C MET A 123 -19.79 -8.15 -17.47
N SER A 124 -20.35 -9.18 -16.86
CA SER A 124 -19.88 -9.66 -15.55
C SER A 124 -18.58 -10.47 -15.71
N PRO A 125 -17.63 -10.40 -14.76
CA PRO A 125 -16.50 -11.33 -14.72
C PRO A 125 -16.95 -12.81 -14.69
N TYR A 126 -18.17 -13.08 -14.26
CA TYR A 126 -18.76 -14.43 -14.23
C TYR A 126 -19.24 -14.93 -15.61
N ASP A 127 -19.44 -14.03 -16.56
CA ASP A 127 -19.82 -14.36 -17.95
C ASP A 127 -18.59 -14.78 -18.79
N ILE A 128 -17.37 -14.49 -18.30
CA ILE A 128 -16.12 -14.84 -18.99
C ILE A 128 -15.66 -16.22 -18.51
N PRO A 129 -15.33 -17.16 -19.44
CA PRO A 129 -14.75 -18.44 -19.06
C PRO A 129 -13.48 -18.25 -18.23
N THR A 130 -13.43 -18.88 -17.07
CA THR A 130 -12.23 -18.82 -16.22
C THR A 130 -11.13 -19.72 -16.76
N SER A 131 -9.93 -19.18 -16.87
CA SER A 131 -8.71 -19.98 -16.89
C SER A 131 -8.45 -20.45 -15.45
N THR A 132 -8.01 -21.69 -15.26
CA THR A 132 -7.47 -22.17 -13.98
C THR A 132 -6.11 -21.58 -13.66
N PHE A 133 -5.52 -20.88 -14.62
CA PHE A 133 -4.20 -20.25 -14.52
C PHE A 133 -4.33 -18.80 -14.08
N ASN A 134 -3.76 -18.47 -12.92
CA ASN A 134 -3.66 -17.11 -12.39
C ASN A 134 -2.17 -16.72 -12.26
N PRO A 135 -1.63 -15.93 -13.20
CA PRO A 135 -0.21 -15.55 -13.18
C PRO A 135 0.20 -14.82 -11.90
N MET A 136 -0.70 -14.03 -11.31
CA MET A 136 -0.41 -13.32 -10.06
C MET A 136 -0.22 -14.29 -8.90
N GLN A 137 -1.07 -15.32 -8.80
CA GLN A 137 -0.96 -16.34 -7.77
C GLN A 137 0.37 -17.07 -7.85
N GLU A 138 0.80 -17.49 -9.06
CA GLU A 138 2.10 -18.13 -9.25
C GLU A 138 3.27 -17.25 -8.83
N ILE A 139 3.20 -15.93 -9.15
CA ILE A 139 4.24 -14.97 -8.74
C ILE A 139 4.29 -14.87 -7.21
N LEU A 140 3.15 -14.82 -6.54
CA LEU A 140 3.09 -14.72 -5.08
C LEU A 140 3.60 -15.99 -4.41
N ASP A 141 3.19 -17.16 -4.88
CA ASP A 141 3.59 -18.47 -4.34
C ASP A 141 5.09 -18.75 -4.57
N ASP A 142 5.70 -18.18 -5.64
CA ASP A 142 7.15 -18.32 -5.89
C ASP A 142 8.01 -17.36 -5.04
N ILE A 143 7.49 -16.22 -4.64
CA ILE A 143 8.29 -15.19 -3.97
C ILE A 143 8.07 -15.19 -2.47
N ILE A 144 6.86 -15.51 -2.00
CA ILE A 144 6.46 -15.34 -0.60
C ILE A 144 6.54 -16.68 0.14
N ASP A 145 7.33 -16.68 1.20
CA ASP A 145 7.27 -17.72 2.23
C ASP A 145 6.24 -17.31 3.30
N PHE A 146 5.02 -17.82 3.19
CA PHE A 146 3.93 -17.52 4.11
C PHE A 146 4.21 -18.03 5.54
N ASN A 147 4.98 -19.11 5.70
CA ASN A 147 5.38 -19.60 7.03
C ASN A 147 6.38 -18.64 7.68
N ALA A 148 7.29 -18.08 6.89
CA ALA A 148 8.21 -17.06 7.37
C ALA A 148 7.48 -15.78 7.80
N ILE A 149 6.42 -15.37 7.10
CA ILE A 149 5.55 -14.27 7.53
C ILE A 149 4.88 -14.58 8.86
N ALA A 150 4.26 -15.76 9.00
CA ALA A 150 3.50 -16.14 10.19
C ALA A 150 4.36 -16.16 11.47
N SER A 151 5.64 -16.49 11.34
CA SER A 151 6.61 -16.54 12.45
C SER A 151 7.57 -15.35 12.50
N GLY A 152 7.46 -14.43 11.54
CA GLY A 152 8.38 -13.31 11.35
C GLY A 152 8.22 -12.19 12.37
N PRO A 153 9.21 -11.28 12.44
CA PRO A 153 9.21 -10.19 13.42
C PRO A 153 8.29 -9.03 13.06
N ILE A 154 7.85 -8.93 11.80
CA ILE A 154 6.96 -7.86 11.32
C ILE A 154 5.52 -8.34 11.36
N LYS A 155 4.66 -7.65 12.11
CA LYS A 155 3.22 -7.95 12.15
C LYS A 155 2.55 -7.43 10.88
N LEU A 156 1.84 -8.30 10.16
CA LEU A 156 1.10 -7.92 8.96
C LEU A 156 -0.40 -7.90 9.20
N PHE A 157 -1.07 -6.95 8.54
CA PHE A 157 -2.51 -6.77 8.53
C PHE A 157 -2.97 -6.47 7.11
N ILE A 158 -3.71 -7.40 6.52
CA ILE A 158 -4.20 -7.29 5.14
C ILE A 158 -5.72 -7.16 5.15
N THR A 159 -6.24 -6.12 4.51
CA THR A 159 -7.67 -5.87 4.46
C THR A 159 -8.28 -6.40 3.16
N ALA A 160 -9.39 -7.14 3.27
CA ALA A 160 -10.29 -7.46 2.16
C ALA A 160 -11.74 -7.16 2.55
N THR A 161 -12.60 -6.89 1.57
CA THR A 161 -14.00 -6.53 1.80
C THR A 161 -14.89 -7.76 1.65
N ASN A 162 -15.57 -8.17 2.72
CA ASN A 162 -16.55 -9.25 2.66
C ASN A 162 -17.76 -8.81 1.83
N VAL A 163 -18.07 -9.58 0.78
CA VAL A 163 -19.10 -9.22 -0.22
C VAL A 163 -20.49 -9.19 0.39
N ALA A 164 -20.79 -10.15 1.27
CA ALA A 164 -22.13 -10.31 1.84
C ALA A 164 -22.48 -9.21 2.84
N THR A 165 -21.48 -8.73 3.60
CA THR A 165 -21.70 -7.77 4.70
C THR A 165 -21.26 -6.35 4.38
N GLY A 166 -20.41 -6.16 3.36
CA GLY A 166 -19.75 -4.90 3.03
C GLY A 166 -18.69 -4.46 4.06
N ARG A 167 -18.36 -5.33 5.03
CA ARG A 167 -17.39 -5.02 6.09
C ARG A 167 -15.99 -5.45 5.70
N GLY A 168 -15.00 -4.68 6.15
CA GLY A 168 -13.59 -5.09 6.07
C GLY A 168 -13.31 -6.27 7.02
N ARG A 169 -12.65 -7.30 6.50
CA ARG A 169 -11.95 -8.30 7.31
C ARG A 169 -10.47 -8.00 7.24
N VAL A 170 -9.84 -7.91 8.38
CA VAL A 170 -8.38 -7.76 8.50
C VAL A 170 -7.81 -9.14 8.81
N PHE A 171 -6.95 -9.62 7.93
CA PHE A 171 -6.22 -10.87 8.09
C PHE A 171 -4.86 -10.55 8.73
N SER A 172 -4.52 -11.24 9.81
CA SER A 172 -3.25 -11.11 10.51
C SER A 172 -2.18 -12.03 9.92
N SER A 173 -0.92 -11.85 10.30
CA SER A 173 0.25 -12.57 9.74
C SER A 173 0.03 -14.08 9.56
N SER A 174 -0.60 -14.77 10.52
CA SER A 174 -0.82 -16.23 10.48
C SER A 174 -1.95 -16.67 9.54
N GLU A 175 -2.80 -15.74 9.09
CA GLU A 175 -3.92 -15.99 8.19
C GLU A 175 -3.58 -15.67 6.73
N ILE A 176 -2.41 -15.05 6.47
CA ILE A 176 -2.05 -14.56 5.14
C ILE A 176 -1.66 -15.72 4.23
N THR A 177 -2.34 -15.80 3.09
CA THR A 177 -2.11 -16.72 2.00
C THR A 177 -2.13 -15.98 0.67
N SER A 178 -1.79 -16.63 -0.43
CA SER A 178 -1.97 -16.04 -1.77
C SER A 178 -3.42 -15.65 -2.03
N ASP A 179 -4.40 -16.46 -1.58
CA ASP A 179 -5.83 -16.13 -1.72
C ASP A 179 -6.22 -14.86 -0.95
N VAL A 180 -5.68 -14.64 0.25
CA VAL A 180 -5.92 -13.40 1.02
C VAL A 180 -5.36 -12.19 0.28
N LEU A 181 -4.16 -12.30 -0.29
CA LEU A 181 -3.56 -11.23 -1.08
C LEU A 181 -4.36 -10.95 -2.35
N LEU A 182 -4.78 -11.99 -3.06
CA LEU A 182 -5.63 -11.89 -4.25
C LEU A 182 -7.01 -11.29 -3.91
N ALA A 183 -7.62 -11.67 -2.79
CA ALA A 183 -8.88 -11.10 -2.30
C ALA A 183 -8.73 -9.60 -2.04
N SER A 184 -7.64 -9.19 -1.37
CA SER A 184 -7.33 -7.79 -1.10
C SER A 184 -7.16 -6.94 -2.37
N ALA A 185 -6.85 -7.56 -3.52
CA ALA A 185 -6.67 -6.89 -4.82
C ALA A 185 -7.78 -7.24 -5.84
N CYS A 186 -8.85 -7.90 -5.41
CA CYS A 186 -9.93 -8.37 -6.26
C CYS A 186 -10.93 -7.24 -6.59
N LEU A 187 -10.68 -6.48 -7.64
CA LEU A 187 -11.63 -5.47 -8.15
C LEU A 187 -12.86 -6.16 -8.75
N PRO A 188 -14.09 -5.88 -8.25
CA PRO A 188 -15.31 -6.63 -8.58
C PRO A 188 -15.76 -6.52 -10.04
N THR A 189 -15.32 -5.47 -10.74
CA THR A 189 -15.63 -5.26 -12.17
C THR A 189 -14.69 -6.01 -13.11
N ILE A 190 -13.58 -6.55 -12.59
CA ILE A 190 -12.54 -7.20 -13.39
C ILE A 190 -12.40 -8.68 -13.02
N PHE A 191 -12.52 -9.00 -11.72
CA PHE A 191 -12.24 -10.34 -11.20
C PHE A 191 -13.45 -10.91 -10.48
N ARG A 192 -13.57 -12.23 -10.50
CA ARG A 192 -14.52 -12.96 -9.65
C ARG A 192 -14.08 -12.84 -8.20
N ALA A 193 -15.05 -12.77 -7.26
CA ALA A 193 -14.76 -12.75 -5.83
C ALA A 193 -13.94 -13.98 -5.43
N ILE A 194 -13.02 -13.78 -4.51
CA ILE A 194 -12.19 -14.85 -3.95
C ILE A 194 -12.91 -15.43 -2.73
N GLU A 195 -13.03 -16.76 -2.68
CA GLU A 195 -13.63 -17.48 -1.57
C GLU A 195 -12.54 -17.81 -0.52
N ILE A 196 -12.80 -17.42 0.73
CA ILE A 196 -11.96 -17.76 1.88
C ILE A 196 -12.88 -18.21 3.02
N GLU A 197 -12.72 -19.45 3.47
CA GLU A 197 -13.49 -20.04 4.59
C GLU A 197 -15.02 -19.97 4.41
N GLY A 198 -15.50 -20.06 3.17
CA GLY A 198 -16.93 -20.03 2.83
C GLY A 198 -17.52 -18.63 2.62
N ASP A 199 -16.75 -17.58 2.83
CA ASP A 199 -17.11 -16.20 2.53
C ASP A 199 -16.42 -15.70 1.25
N TYR A 200 -17.07 -14.76 0.55
CA TYR A 200 -16.52 -14.16 -0.67
C TYR A 200 -15.99 -12.75 -0.40
N TYR A 201 -14.83 -12.45 -1.00
CA TYR A 201 -14.13 -11.19 -0.76
C TYR A 201 -13.80 -10.44 -2.05
N TRP A 202 -13.88 -9.12 -1.97
CA TRP A 202 -13.41 -8.15 -2.95
C TRP A 202 -12.26 -7.30 -2.39
N ASP A 203 -11.71 -6.42 -3.24
CA ASP A 203 -10.62 -5.50 -2.90
C ASP A 203 -10.90 -4.78 -1.57
N GLY A 204 -9.89 -4.78 -0.73
CA GLY A 204 -9.96 -4.13 0.58
C GLY A 204 -10.12 -2.62 0.51
N GLY A 205 -9.82 -1.99 -0.63
CA GLY A 205 -9.95 -0.54 -0.84
C GLY A 205 -11.35 0.01 -0.60
N TYR A 206 -12.39 -0.84 -0.67
CA TYR A 206 -13.76 -0.44 -0.35
C TYR A 206 -14.04 -0.35 1.16
N SER A 207 -13.23 -0.99 2.00
CA SER A 207 -13.46 -1.06 3.46
C SER A 207 -12.28 -0.61 4.31
N GLY A 208 -11.09 -0.40 3.74
CA GLY A 208 -9.90 0.11 4.42
C GLY A 208 -8.69 0.19 3.49
N ASN A 209 -8.11 1.38 3.29
CA ASN A 209 -7.00 1.57 2.34
C ASN A 209 -5.94 2.57 2.86
N PRO A 210 -5.03 2.14 3.73
CA PRO A 210 -5.08 0.92 4.55
C PRO A 210 -5.97 1.08 5.78
N THR A 211 -6.21 -0.01 6.54
CA THR A 211 -6.78 0.03 7.88
C THR A 211 -5.67 0.30 8.89
N LEU A 212 -5.78 1.36 9.70
CA LEU A 212 -4.73 1.76 10.66
C LEU A 212 -4.92 1.16 12.05
N LEU A 213 -6.17 0.90 12.45
CA LEU A 213 -6.50 0.45 13.80
C LEU A 213 -5.69 -0.77 14.26
N PRO A 214 -5.48 -1.84 13.46
CA PRO A 214 -4.69 -2.98 13.89
C PRO A 214 -3.23 -2.66 14.20
N LEU A 215 -2.64 -1.67 13.51
CA LEU A 215 -1.27 -1.20 13.81
C LEU A 215 -1.21 -0.56 15.19
N ILE A 216 -2.23 0.23 15.53
CA ILE A 216 -2.30 0.94 16.82
C ILE A 216 -2.55 -0.04 17.96
N GLU A 217 -3.41 -1.04 17.76
CA GLU A 217 -3.81 -1.97 18.80
C GLU A 217 -2.80 -3.10 19.06
N HIS A 218 -2.06 -3.50 18.02
CA HIS A 218 -1.25 -4.71 18.09
C HIS A 218 0.25 -4.49 17.92
N CYS A 219 0.72 -3.29 17.55
CA CYS A 219 2.14 -3.00 17.36
C CYS A 219 2.67 -2.09 18.46
N ASP A 220 3.97 -2.24 18.77
CA ASP A 220 4.64 -1.47 19.81
C ASP A 220 5.09 -0.07 19.35
N ALA A 221 5.07 0.19 18.03
CA ALA A 221 5.47 1.48 17.47
C ALA A 221 4.36 2.51 17.64
N GLY A 222 4.70 3.68 18.17
CA GLY A 222 3.79 4.84 18.21
C GLY A 222 3.80 5.68 16.93
N ASP A 223 4.69 5.41 15.99
CA ASP A 223 4.84 6.14 14.74
C ASP A 223 4.33 5.32 13.57
N THR A 224 3.31 5.82 12.86
CA THR A 224 2.77 5.20 11.66
C THR A 224 3.00 6.09 10.44
N ILE A 225 3.69 5.54 9.45
CA ILE A 225 4.00 6.17 8.17
C ILE A 225 3.01 5.67 7.13
N ILE A 226 2.14 6.54 6.65
CA ILE A 226 1.17 6.23 5.60
C ILE A 226 1.82 6.55 4.25
N VAL A 227 1.90 5.57 3.37
CA VAL A 227 2.32 5.75 1.98
C VAL A 227 1.08 5.94 1.11
N GLN A 228 0.88 7.19 0.66
CA GLN A 228 -0.29 7.57 -0.12
C GLN A 228 -0.04 7.42 -1.62
N ILE A 229 -0.90 6.66 -2.27
CA ILE A 229 -0.93 6.49 -3.72
C ILE A 229 -2.12 7.23 -4.35
N ASN A 230 -3.25 7.27 -3.62
CA ASN A 230 -4.47 7.90 -4.10
C ASN A 230 -4.60 9.30 -3.52
N PRO A 231 -4.53 10.37 -4.34
CA PRO A 231 -4.64 11.74 -3.83
C PRO A 231 -5.95 12.00 -3.10
N TYR A 232 -5.88 12.65 -1.93
CA TYR A 232 -7.08 13.08 -1.20
C TYR A 232 -7.77 14.25 -1.90
N GLU A 233 -6.99 15.20 -2.39
CA GLU A 233 -7.46 16.45 -2.97
C GLU A 233 -7.13 16.50 -4.45
N ARG A 234 -8.09 16.98 -5.24
CA ARG A 234 -7.91 17.45 -6.62
C ARG A 234 -8.59 18.80 -6.75
N ARG A 235 -7.85 19.81 -7.18
CA ARG A 235 -8.36 21.19 -7.30
C ARG A 235 -9.29 21.36 -8.49
N GLU A 236 -9.03 20.59 -9.57
CA GLU A 236 -9.80 20.72 -10.80
C GLU A 236 -11.04 19.81 -10.77
N LEU A 237 -12.17 20.36 -11.21
CA LEU A 237 -13.41 19.60 -11.38
C LEU A 237 -13.25 18.63 -12.56
N PRO A 238 -13.42 17.32 -12.35
CA PRO A 238 -13.39 16.37 -13.47
C PRO A 238 -14.65 16.55 -14.33
N THR A 239 -14.46 16.80 -15.63
CA THR A 239 -15.55 17.02 -16.58
C THR A 239 -15.70 15.89 -17.59
N LYS A 240 -14.66 15.09 -17.83
CA LYS A 240 -14.73 13.92 -18.72
C LYS A 240 -15.21 12.70 -17.93
N ALA A 241 -16.01 11.85 -18.56
CA ALA A 241 -16.57 10.65 -17.92
C ALA A 241 -15.50 9.77 -17.22
N ARG A 242 -14.34 9.58 -17.84
CA ARG A 242 -13.22 8.82 -17.29
C ARG A 242 -12.65 9.48 -16.04
N ASP A 243 -12.44 10.80 -16.05
CA ASP A 243 -11.89 11.55 -14.92
C ASP A 243 -12.87 11.56 -13.73
N ILE A 244 -14.19 11.61 -14.03
CA ILE A 244 -15.26 11.50 -13.02
C ILE A 244 -15.20 10.12 -12.35
N ILE A 245 -15.12 9.03 -13.11
CA ILE A 245 -15.02 7.66 -12.56
C ILE A 245 -13.74 7.52 -11.74
N SER A 246 -12.64 8.04 -12.25
CA SER A 246 -11.36 8.09 -11.54
C SER A 246 -11.51 8.74 -10.17
N ARG A 247 -12.12 9.91 -10.15
CA ARG A 247 -12.32 10.67 -8.90
C ARG A 247 -13.24 9.96 -7.91
N VAL A 248 -14.31 9.34 -8.41
CA VAL A 248 -15.22 8.53 -7.57
C VAL A 248 -14.45 7.39 -6.89
N ASN A 249 -13.59 6.69 -7.62
CA ASN A 249 -12.76 5.62 -7.05
C ASN A 249 -11.77 6.16 -6.01
N GLU A 250 -11.08 7.29 -6.29
CA GLU A 250 -10.18 7.91 -5.31
C GLU A 250 -10.91 8.32 -4.03
N ILE A 251 -12.10 8.93 -4.16
CA ILE A 251 -12.93 9.31 -3.01
C ILE A 251 -13.33 8.06 -2.21
N SER A 252 -13.81 7.01 -2.88
CA SER A 252 -14.23 5.78 -2.22
C SER A 252 -13.08 5.11 -1.47
N PHE A 253 -11.92 5.01 -2.09
CA PHE A 253 -10.74 4.36 -1.52
C PHE A 253 -10.07 5.15 -0.40
N ASN A 254 -10.27 6.46 -0.33
CA ASN A 254 -9.76 7.30 0.74
C ASN A 254 -10.77 7.49 1.90
N ALA A 255 -12.07 7.22 1.66
CA ALA A 255 -13.12 7.58 2.61
C ALA A 255 -12.95 6.94 3.98
N VAL A 256 -12.55 5.67 4.04
CA VAL A 256 -12.36 4.96 5.30
C VAL A 256 -11.13 5.47 6.04
N LEU A 257 -9.99 5.62 5.35
CA LEU A 257 -8.77 6.15 5.95
C LEU A 257 -8.98 7.55 6.54
N ILE A 258 -9.68 8.44 5.83
CA ILE A 258 -10.02 9.78 6.33
C ILE A 258 -10.87 9.68 7.61
N LYS A 259 -11.82 8.74 7.68
CA LYS A 259 -12.61 8.49 8.89
C LYS A 259 -11.78 7.95 10.03
N GLU A 260 -10.87 7.00 9.77
CA GLU A 260 -9.97 6.48 10.81
C GLU A 260 -9.07 7.59 11.37
N LEU A 261 -8.52 8.46 10.52
CA LEU A 261 -7.74 9.62 10.96
C LEU A 261 -8.58 10.59 11.83
N LYS A 262 -9.84 10.83 11.45
CA LYS A 262 -10.77 11.63 12.28
C LYS A 262 -11.03 10.96 13.64
N TYR A 263 -11.27 9.66 13.67
CA TYR A 263 -11.46 8.93 14.93
C TYR A 263 -10.20 8.96 15.79
N LEU A 264 -9.02 8.79 15.20
CA LEU A 264 -7.76 8.90 15.93
C LEU A 264 -7.59 10.28 16.55
N ALA A 265 -7.86 11.36 15.81
CA ALA A 265 -7.81 12.72 16.33
C ALA A 265 -8.77 12.93 17.50
N LEU A 266 -10.02 12.42 17.41
CA LEU A 266 -10.99 12.48 18.51
C LEU A 266 -10.50 11.70 19.75
N LEU A 267 -9.97 10.48 19.55
CA LEU A 267 -9.44 9.67 20.65
C LEU A 267 -8.25 10.36 21.33
N GLN A 268 -7.38 11.02 20.57
CA GLN A 268 -6.28 11.81 21.12
C GLN A 268 -6.76 12.97 21.98
N GLN A 269 -7.84 13.65 21.59
CA GLN A 269 -8.42 14.77 22.36
C GLN A 269 -9.06 14.33 23.67
N VAL A 270 -9.78 13.17 23.67
CA VAL A 270 -10.50 12.70 24.87
C VAL A 270 -9.66 11.86 25.82
N SER A 271 -8.53 11.33 25.36
CA SER A 271 -7.63 10.50 26.17
C SER A 271 -6.96 11.34 27.25
N GLN A 272 -7.01 10.88 28.51
CA GLN A 272 -6.36 11.54 29.64
C GLN A 272 -4.97 10.97 29.89
N LYS A 273 -4.05 11.82 30.35
CA LYS A 273 -2.71 11.38 30.76
C LYS A 273 -2.81 10.46 31.99
N GLY A 274 -2.13 9.32 31.93
CA GLY A 274 -2.15 8.31 33.01
C GLY A 274 -3.35 7.36 32.99
N SER A 275 -4.21 7.42 31.97
CA SER A 275 -5.29 6.45 31.75
C SER A 275 -4.82 5.26 30.89
N GLU A 276 -5.56 4.14 30.93
CA GLU A 276 -5.34 2.99 30.03
C GLU A 276 -5.40 3.38 28.53
N GLN A 277 -5.98 4.55 28.23
CA GLN A 277 -6.12 5.07 26.87
C GLN A 277 -4.98 6.03 26.47
N GLU A 278 -3.97 6.21 27.31
CA GLU A 278 -2.84 7.12 27.01
C GLU A 278 -2.10 6.74 25.74
N PHE A 279 -2.12 5.45 25.34
CA PHE A 279 -1.49 4.98 24.11
C PHE A 279 -2.03 5.68 22.84
N TRP A 280 -3.30 6.15 22.84
CA TRP A 280 -3.86 6.92 21.72
C TRP A 280 -3.15 8.26 21.54
N LYS A 281 -2.77 8.91 22.65
CA LYS A 281 -2.03 10.20 22.59
C LYS A 281 -0.64 10.07 22.01
N ASN A 282 -0.06 8.90 22.13
CA ASN A 282 1.31 8.62 21.71
C ASN A 282 1.37 8.21 20.22
N GLN A 283 0.21 8.13 19.53
CA GLN A 283 0.18 7.82 18.11
C GLN A 283 0.56 9.05 17.28
N ARG A 284 1.56 8.88 16.46
CA ARG A 284 2.10 9.91 15.55
C ARG A 284 1.94 9.46 14.12
N ILE A 285 1.29 10.29 13.33
CA ILE A 285 1.02 9.99 11.92
C ILE A 285 1.96 10.81 11.04
N ARG A 286 2.46 10.16 10.00
CA ARG A 286 3.26 10.74 8.93
C ARG A 286 2.65 10.34 7.61
N LEU A 287 2.67 11.24 6.63
CA LEU A 287 2.13 10.99 5.30
C LEU A 287 3.23 11.20 4.27
N LEU A 288 3.60 10.14 3.56
CA LEU A 288 4.48 10.22 2.41
C LEU A 288 3.61 10.17 1.14
N LYS A 289 3.74 11.20 0.32
CA LYS A 289 3.00 11.36 -0.93
C LYS A 289 3.88 12.04 -1.97
N SER A 290 3.52 11.92 -3.24
CA SER A 290 4.13 12.65 -4.34
C SER A 290 3.07 13.36 -5.16
N ASP A 291 3.37 14.58 -5.59
CA ASP A 291 2.52 15.33 -6.52
C ASP A 291 2.46 14.69 -7.91
N LEU A 292 3.46 13.85 -8.26
CA LEU A 292 3.42 13.02 -9.46
C LEU A 292 2.12 12.20 -9.57
N MET A 293 1.57 11.74 -8.43
CA MET A 293 0.31 10.97 -8.41
C MET A 293 -0.90 11.78 -8.89
N LEU A 294 -0.83 13.12 -8.87
CA LEU A 294 -1.89 13.99 -9.41
C LEU A 294 -1.92 13.97 -10.93
N ASP A 295 -0.77 13.78 -11.58
CA ASP A 295 -0.62 13.79 -13.04
C ASP A 295 -0.89 12.41 -13.65
N LEU A 296 -0.90 11.35 -12.83
CA LEU A 296 -1.16 10.00 -13.29
C LEU A 296 -2.67 9.71 -13.35
N GLY A 297 -3.13 9.25 -14.51
CA GLY A 297 -4.52 8.81 -14.71
C GLY A 297 -4.78 7.42 -14.15
N VAL A 298 -6.06 7.04 -14.00
CA VAL A 298 -6.44 5.70 -13.52
C VAL A 298 -5.92 4.59 -14.42
N SER A 299 -5.89 4.80 -15.74
CA SER A 299 -5.42 3.79 -16.68
C SER A 299 -3.95 3.41 -16.46
N SER A 300 -3.11 4.33 -15.96
CA SER A 300 -1.72 4.02 -15.64
C SER A 300 -1.55 3.04 -14.46
N LYS A 301 -2.58 2.84 -13.62
CA LYS A 301 -2.59 1.79 -12.59
C LYS A 301 -2.51 0.37 -13.17
N MET A 302 -2.87 0.22 -14.45
CA MET A 302 -2.76 -1.05 -15.19
C MET A 302 -1.47 -1.13 -16.03
N ASN A 303 -0.65 -0.09 -16.04
CA ASN A 303 0.62 -0.07 -16.78
C ASN A 303 1.74 -0.65 -15.92
N ALA A 304 2.19 -1.85 -16.24
CA ALA A 304 3.32 -2.49 -15.56
C ALA A 304 4.58 -2.57 -16.45
N GLU A 305 4.76 -1.62 -17.38
CA GLU A 305 6.01 -1.48 -18.12
C GLU A 305 7.17 -1.19 -17.15
N TRP A 306 8.29 -1.88 -17.33
CA TRP A 306 9.42 -1.81 -16.38
C TRP A 306 9.91 -0.38 -16.17
N ASP A 307 10.07 0.41 -17.22
CA ASP A 307 10.55 1.78 -17.12
C ASP A 307 9.60 2.67 -16.29
N PHE A 308 8.29 2.40 -16.37
CA PHE A 308 7.29 3.09 -15.56
C PHE A 308 7.40 2.70 -14.08
N LEU A 309 7.55 1.41 -13.81
CA LEU A 309 7.72 0.91 -12.43
C LEU A 309 9.00 1.45 -11.80
N ILE A 310 10.10 1.51 -12.54
CA ILE A 310 11.37 2.10 -12.11
C ILE A 310 11.22 3.59 -11.81
N MET A 311 10.56 4.32 -12.69
CA MET A 311 10.30 5.75 -12.47
C MET A 311 9.51 5.99 -11.18
N LEU A 312 8.47 5.18 -10.91
CA LEU A 312 7.70 5.25 -9.67
C LEU A 312 8.52 4.86 -8.45
N ARG A 313 9.34 3.80 -8.55
CA ARG A 313 10.27 3.40 -7.48
C ARG A 313 11.23 4.54 -7.15
N ASP A 314 11.84 5.14 -8.15
CA ASP A 314 12.84 6.19 -7.94
C ASP A 314 12.21 7.45 -7.31
N GLU A 315 10.98 7.79 -7.70
CA GLU A 315 10.18 8.83 -7.04
C GLU A 315 9.90 8.47 -5.57
N GLY A 316 9.49 7.23 -5.29
CA GLY A 316 9.26 6.76 -3.92
C GLY A 316 10.51 6.82 -3.07
N ARG A 317 11.67 6.44 -3.61
CA ARG A 317 12.97 6.56 -2.94
C ARG A 317 13.32 8.02 -2.66
N SER A 318 13.08 8.92 -3.62
CA SER A 318 13.34 10.37 -3.46
C SER A 318 12.49 10.96 -2.34
N VAL A 319 11.20 10.67 -2.31
CA VAL A 319 10.29 11.14 -1.24
C VAL A 319 10.70 10.61 0.13
N ALA A 320 11.09 9.33 0.21
CA ALA A 320 11.56 8.72 1.45
C ALA A 320 12.91 9.33 1.92
N GLU A 321 13.84 9.59 1.00
CA GLU A 321 15.11 10.24 1.29
C GLU A 321 14.91 11.66 1.85
N ASP A 322 14.06 12.46 1.21
CA ASP A 322 13.75 13.81 1.66
C ASP A 322 13.07 13.80 3.03
N PHE A 323 12.16 12.86 3.27
CA PHE A 323 11.54 12.68 4.58
C PHE A 323 12.59 12.31 5.65
N LEU A 324 13.43 11.32 5.40
CA LEU A 324 14.44 10.87 6.37
C LEU A 324 15.46 11.97 6.66
N ARG A 325 15.86 12.73 5.66
CA ARG A 325 16.79 13.88 5.82
C ARG A 325 16.21 14.95 6.73
N ASN A 326 14.94 15.28 6.58
CA ASN A 326 14.30 16.41 7.24
C ASN A 326 13.59 16.03 8.55
N HIS A 327 13.15 14.77 8.71
CA HIS A 327 12.22 14.33 9.77
C HIS A 327 12.65 13.07 10.52
N SER A 328 13.84 12.52 10.30
CA SER A 328 14.29 11.33 11.04
C SER A 328 14.42 11.59 12.56
N SER A 329 14.77 12.82 12.96
CA SER A 329 14.78 13.23 14.37
C SER A 329 13.38 13.26 15.00
N ASP A 330 12.36 13.59 14.21
CA ASP A 330 10.98 13.74 14.66
C ASP A 330 10.30 12.41 14.97
N ILE A 331 10.85 11.29 14.44
CA ILE A 331 10.35 9.94 14.72
C ILE A 331 10.52 9.65 16.22
N GLY A 332 9.43 9.25 16.87
CA GLY A 332 9.36 9.04 18.33
C GLY A 332 8.99 10.29 19.12
N GLU A 333 9.05 11.50 18.53
CA GLU A 333 8.87 12.76 19.25
C GLU A 333 7.57 13.47 18.85
N ILE A 334 7.42 13.86 17.58
CA ILE A 334 6.28 14.64 17.11
C ILE A 334 5.67 14.05 15.82
N SER A 335 4.38 14.28 15.61
CA SER A 335 3.70 14.00 14.34
C SER A 335 4.10 15.03 13.28
N THR A 336 4.36 14.60 12.04
CA THR A 336 4.58 15.51 10.91
C THR A 336 3.31 15.71 10.06
N TYR A 337 2.24 15.02 10.41
CA TYR A 337 0.92 15.15 9.78
C TYR A 337 -0.09 15.65 10.78
N ASP A 338 -0.72 16.78 10.47
CA ASP A 338 -1.76 17.38 11.32
C ASP A 338 -3.10 16.68 11.10
N ILE A 339 -3.37 15.66 11.94
CA ILE A 339 -4.65 14.93 11.88
C ILE A 339 -5.83 15.76 12.39
N GLU A 340 -5.59 16.80 13.24
CA GLU A 340 -6.66 17.69 13.72
C GLU A 340 -7.26 18.53 12.60
N LYS A 341 -6.49 18.79 11.54
CA LYS A 341 -6.98 19.46 10.34
C LYS A 341 -8.24 18.78 9.80
N HIS A 342 -8.30 17.45 9.80
CA HIS A 342 -9.47 16.68 9.35
C HIS A 342 -10.70 16.83 10.25
N LEU A 343 -10.56 17.30 11.50
CA LEU A 343 -11.69 17.61 12.36
C LEU A 343 -12.30 18.97 12.04
N LYS A 344 -11.50 19.88 11.49
CA LYS A 344 -11.88 21.28 11.24
C LYS A 344 -12.43 21.50 9.83
N GLU A 345 -12.06 20.63 8.89
CA GLU A 345 -12.53 20.66 7.51
C GLU A 345 -13.83 19.84 7.38
N ASN A 346 -14.98 20.50 7.61
CA ASN A 346 -16.33 19.99 7.32
C ASN A 346 -16.96 20.79 6.18
#